data_2ed3c54c85c3e73f6c49fa5e1ef61cd1
#
_entry.id   2ed3c54c85c3e73f6c49fa5e1ef61cd1
#
_cell.length_a   1.000
_cell.length_b   1.000
_cell.length_c   1.000
_cell.angle_alpha   90.00
_cell.angle_beta   90.00
_cell.angle_gamma   90.00
#
_symmetry.space_group_name_H-M   'P 1'
#
loop_
_entity.id
_entity.type
_entity.pdbx_description
1 polymer ?
#
loop_
_entity_poly.entity_id
_entity_poly.type
_entity_poly.pdbx_seq_one_letter_code
_entity_poly.pdbx_strand_id
1 'polypeptide(L)'
;MTQPLKDILVLDFSTLLPGPMATLMLSEAGAEVIKFERPETGEDARLTEPTIDGESIGFAVLNHGKRSVALDLKSGEAMDILRPLLEKADVLVEQFRPGVMDRLGLGYEAVRAINPGIIYCSITGYGQTGPKAMAAGHDLNYVGDSGILSLSRGPDERPTMPFGLVADIGGGTYPAVVNILLALIARQQGGQGTHLDIAMSEGAFAFAYWAHAEGVIAGREIENGGARLTGGQARYRLYTAADGRQIAVGAIEEKFWQAFCDVIDLPPDLRDDQRDPDTCAAEVARRLASQPSAYWAPLLAAADCCCTVLKTPREAAVDPHFTARGVFERKLDISGRIVPALPLPIAPDFRAPAGQTGRAASLGEDNPRYGAKPPKPR
;
A
#
# COMPACT_ATOMS: atom_id res chain seq x y z
N MET A 1 -22.10 -1.19 14.85
CA MET A 1 -20.87 -1.40 14.07
C MET A 1 -20.29 -2.74 14.51
N THR A 2 -20.04 -3.62 13.58
CA THR A 2 -19.55 -4.98 13.87
C THR A 2 -18.10 -5.04 13.44
N GLN A 3 -17.17 -5.18 14.40
CA GLN A 3 -15.78 -5.46 14.04
C GLN A 3 -15.68 -6.95 13.63
N PRO A 4 -15.53 -7.27 12.35
CA PRO A 4 -15.66 -8.65 11.87
C PRO A 4 -14.55 -9.57 12.37
N LEU A 5 -13.42 -9.01 12.79
CA LEU A 5 -12.24 -9.75 13.24
C LEU A 5 -12.02 -9.67 14.77
N LYS A 6 -13.03 -9.28 15.57
CA LYS A 6 -12.89 -9.07 17.04
C LYS A 6 -12.39 -10.27 17.83
N ASP A 7 -12.60 -11.48 17.31
CA ASP A 7 -12.21 -12.73 17.95
C ASP A 7 -11.00 -13.38 17.27
N ILE A 8 -10.31 -12.66 16.38
CA ILE A 8 -9.15 -13.13 15.61
C ILE A 8 -7.84 -12.67 16.29
N LEU A 9 -6.95 -13.62 16.55
CA LEU A 9 -5.60 -13.37 17.07
C LEU A 9 -4.57 -13.48 15.95
N VAL A 10 -3.82 -12.39 15.73
CA VAL A 10 -2.76 -12.28 14.72
C VAL A 10 -1.40 -12.15 15.39
N LEU A 11 -0.46 -13.01 15.05
CA LEU A 11 0.94 -12.91 15.44
C LEU A 11 1.72 -12.23 14.29
N ASP A 12 2.27 -11.05 14.55
CA ASP A 12 2.92 -10.20 13.56
C ASP A 12 4.45 -10.23 13.75
N PHE A 13 5.15 -10.94 12.87
CA PHE A 13 6.61 -11.00 12.79
C PHE A 13 7.15 -10.16 11.61
N SER A 14 6.30 -9.34 11.02
CA SER A 14 6.68 -8.51 9.86
C SER A 14 7.40 -7.23 10.28
N THR A 15 8.05 -6.57 9.32
CA THR A 15 8.82 -5.34 9.53
C THR A 15 8.57 -4.33 8.41
N LEU A 16 8.95 -3.08 8.65
CA LEU A 16 8.89 -1.98 7.68
C LEU A 16 7.47 -1.65 7.23
N LEU A 17 7.02 -2.08 6.02
CA LEU A 17 5.78 -1.59 5.43
C LEU A 17 4.75 -2.68 5.09
N PRO A 18 4.96 -3.65 4.16
CA PRO A 18 3.85 -4.42 3.62
C PRO A 18 3.12 -5.25 4.67
N GLY A 19 3.84 -5.98 5.50
CA GLY A 19 3.27 -6.76 6.59
C GLY A 19 2.68 -5.90 7.70
N PRO A 20 3.39 -4.89 8.24
CA PRO A 20 2.83 -3.98 9.23
C PRO A 20 1.56 -3.28 8.78
N MET A 21 1.45 -2.86 7.52
CA MET A 21 0.22 -2.27 7.00
C MET A 21 -0.90 -3.31 6.87
N ALA A 22 -0.59 -4.55 6.46
CA ALA A 22 -1.58 -5.62 6.40
C ALA A 22 -2.15 -5.93 7.79
N THR A 23 -1.28 -6.11 8.79
CA THR A 23 -1.71 -6.41 10.16
C THR A 23 -2.39 -5.21 10.85
N LEU A 24 -2.05 -3.96 10.47
CA LEU A 24 -2.80 -2.77 10.88
C LEU A 24 -4.24 -2.81 10.33
N MET A 25 -4.42 -3.19 9.06
CA MET A 25 -5.78 -3.32 8.49
C MET A 25 -6.59 -4.38 9.23
N LEU A 26 -5.99 -5.50 9.62
CA LEU A 26 -6.66 -6.52 10.42
C LEU A 26 -7.00 -6.00 11.83
N SER A 27 -6.08 -5.26 12.48
CA SER A 27 -6.29 -4.62 13.77
C SER A 27 -7.44 -3.62 13.74
N GLU A 28 -7.49 -2.76 12.74
CA GLU A 28 -8.57 -1.79 12.54
C GLU A 28 -9.95 -2.45 12.32
N ALA A 29 -9.95 -3.67 11.76
CA ALA A 29 -11.15 -4.50 11.61
C ALA A 29 -11.49 -5.33 12.87
N GLY A 30 -10.73 -5.15 13.95
CA GLY A 30 -11.01 -5.70 15.28
C GLY A 30 -10.09 -6.82 15.76
N ALA A 31 -9.17 -7.31 14.93
CA ALA A 31 -8.24 -8.36 15.35
C ALA A 31 -7.32 -7.90 16.48
N GLU A 32 -7.04 -8.78 17.44
CA GLU A 32 -5.92 -8.59 18.37
C GLU A 32 -4.62 -8.91 17.63
N VAL A 33 -3.74 -7.91 17.48
CA VAL A 33 -2.45 -8.07 16.81
C VAL A 33 -1.32 -7.96 17.82
N ILE A 34 -0.49 -9.01 17.91
CA ILE A 34 0.71 -9.04 18.75
C ILE A 34 1.92 -8.97 17.82
N LYS A 35 2.63 -7.86 17.89
CA LYS A 35 3.86 -7.62 17.11
C LYS A 35 5.08 -8.04 17.90
N PHE A 36 5.88 -8.94 17.32
CA PHE A 36 7.14 -9.39 17.88
C PHE A 36 8.32 -8.61 17.30
N GLU A 37 9.16 -8.11 18.17
CA GLU A 37 10.26 -7.22 17.82
C GLU A 37 11.58 -7.63 18.51
N ARG A 38 12.71 -7.19 17.96
CA ARG A 38 14.03 -7.40 18.60
C ARG A 38 14.10 -6.66 19.94
N PRO A 39 14.66 -7.26 21.00
CA PRO A 39 14.64 -6.68 22.35
C PRO A 39 15.36 -5.33 22.48
N GLU A 40 16.46 -5.13 21.72
CA GLU A 40 17.32 -3.96 21.91
C GLU A 40 16.84 -2.73 21.13
N THR A 41 16.38 -2.94 19.90
CA THR A 41 16.11 -1.85 18.96
C THR A 41 14.66 -1.80 18.48
N GLY A 42 13.90 -2.87 18.67
CA GLY A 42 12.66 -3.08 17.97
C GLY A 42 12.90 -3.40 16.48
N GLU A 43 11.89 -3.17 15.66
CA GLU A 43 12.06 -3.21 14.21
C GLU A 43 12.70 -1.91 13.68
N ASP A 44 13.23 -1.99 12.46
CA ASP A 44 14.01 -0.89 11.88
C ASP A 44 13.17 0.39 11.65
N ALA A 45 11.87 0.27 11.40
CA ALA A 45 10.98 1.42 11.23
C ALA A 45 10.88 2.30 12.49
N ARG A 46 11.17 1.77 13.70
CA ARG A 46 11.26 2.60 14.92
C ARG A 46 12.37 3.62 14.89
N LEU A 47 13.37 3.40 14.03
CA LEU A 47 14.60 4.22 13.94
C LEU A 47 14.56 5.19 12.76
N THR A 48 13.48 5.19 11.95
CA THR A 48 13.41 6.00 10.74
C THR A 48 12.84 7.38 11.00
N GLU A 49 13.43 8.38 10.33
CA GLU A 49 12.88 9.74 10.25
C GLU A 49 11.70 9.80 9.26
N PRO A 50 10.78 10.78 9.43
CA PRO A 50 10.75 11.82 10.46
C PRO A 50 10.24 11.32 11.81
N THR A 51 10.67 11.98 12.90
CA THR A 51 10.27 11.66 14.28
C THR A 51 9.52 12.82 14.96
N ILE A 52 8.75 12.49 15.99
CA ILE A 52 8.19 13.45 16.97
C ILE A 52 8.73 13.01 18.34
N ASP A 53 9.52 13.87 18.99
CA ASP A 53 10.15 13.60 20.30
C ASP A 53 10.83 12.21 20.37
N GLY A 54 11.50 11.83 19.26
CA GLY A 54 12.23 10.56 19.14
C GLY A 54 11.37 9.35 18.76
N GLU A 55 10.06 9.48 18.64
CA GLU A 55 9.18 8.44 18.12
C GLU A 55 9.02 8.56 16.60
N SER A 56 9.31 7.47 15.86
CA SER A 56 9.15 7.44 14.40
C SER A 56 7.68 7.58 13.99
N ILE A 57 7.40 8.58 13.15
CA ILE A 57 6.06 8.78 12.59
C ILE A 57 5.67 7.58 11.73
N GLY A 58 6.58 7.08 10.90
CA GLY A 58 6.33 5.93 10.04
C GLY A 58 5.95 4.68 10.82
N PHE A 59 6.68 4.39 11.90
CA PHE A 59 6.35 3.28 12.79
C PHE A 59 4.97 3.45 13.45
N ALA A 60 4.72 4.62 14.04
CA ALA A 60 3.46 4.92 14.73
C ALA A 60 2.25 4.80 13.79
N VAL A 61 2.36 5.33 12.57
CA VAL A 61 1.31 5.27 11.54
C VAL A 61 0.96 3.85 11.13
N LEU A 62 1.94 2.92 11.10
CA LEU A 62 1.73 1.54 10.64
C LEU A 62 1.47 0.53 11.77
N ASN A 63 1.70 0.93 13.04
CA ASN A 63 1.67 -0.02 14.14
C ASN A 63 0.77 0.41 15.32
N HIS A 64 0.01 1.50 15.19
CA HIS A 64 -0.96 1.86 16.23
C HIS A 64 -2.01 0.76 16.44
N GLY A 65 -2.47 0.64 17.66
CA GLY A 65 -3.48 -0.36 18.03
C GLY A 65 -2.96 -1.79 18.19
N LYS A 66 -1.68 -2.05 17.85
CA LYS A 66 -1.04 -3.36 18.06
C LYS A 66 -0.40 -3.42 19.44
N ARG A 67 -0.26 -4.65 19.99
CA ARG A 67 0.58 -4.93 21.15
C ARG A 67 2.02 -5.11 20.73
N SER A 68 2.97 -4.76 21.60
CA SER A 68 4.41 -4.93 21.32
C SER A 68 5.03 -5.91 22.31
N VAL A 69 5.66 -6.96 21.79
CA VAL A 69 6.44 -7.93 22.56
C VAL A 69 7.88 -7.95 22.04
N ALA A 70 8.79 -7.49 22.86
CA ALA A 70 10.21 -7.54 22.60
C ALA A 70 10.76 -8.93 22.95
N LEU A 71 11.15 -9.73 21.95
CA LEU A 71 11.56 -11.12 22.11
C LEU A 71 12.71 -11.49 21.18
N ASP A 72 13.79 -12.01 21.75
CA ASP A 72 14.86 -12.62 20.94
C ASP A 72 14.39 -14.01 20.48
N LEU A 73 13.99 -14.11 19.23
CA LEU A 73 13.53 -15.36 18.60
C LEU A 73 14.60 -16.48 18.55
N LYS A 74 15.87 -16.15 18.81
CA LYS A 74 16.98 -17.11 18.87
C LYS A 74 17.23 -17.61 20.29
N SER A 75 16.59 -17.03 21.30
CA SER A 75 16.76 -17.44 22.69
C SER A 75 16.10 -18.80 22.94
N GLY A 76 16.67 -19.59 23.85
CA GLY A 76 16.07 -20.86 24.26
C GLY A 76 14.70 -20.72 24.90
N GLU A 77 14.37 -19.54 25.44
CA GLU A 77 13.09 -19.22 26.09
C GLU A 77 11.99 -18.79 25.09
N ALA A 78 12.36 -18.50 23.82
CA ALA A 78 11.41 -17.94 22.85
C ALA A 78 10.19 -18.85 22.65
N MET A 79 10.39 -20.16 22.53
CA MET A 79 9.30 -21.10 22.33
C MET A 79 8.39 -21.27 23.55
N ASP A 80 8.89 -21.06 24.76
CA ASP A 80 8.07 -21.13 25.99
C ASP A 80 7.03 -19.99 26.00
N ILE A 81 7.41 -18.83 25.45
CA ILE A 81 6.53 -17.66 25.30
C ILE A 81 5.60 -17.82 24.10
N LEU A 82 6.13 -18.28 22.96
CA LEU A 82 5.40 -18.32 21.69
C LEU A 82 4.41 -19.49 21.61
N ARG A 83 4.74 -20.67 22.16
CA ARG A 83 3.89 -21.88 22.05
C ARG A 83 2.44 -21.63 22.51
N PRO A 84 2.15 -21.05 23.69
CA PRO A 84 0.78 -20.80 24.12
C PRO A 84 0.02 -19.82 23.23
N LEU A 85 0.75 -18.95 22.53
CA LEU A 85 0.18 -18.01 21.55
C LEU A 85 -0.06 -18.70 20.22
N LEU A 86 0.86 -19.50 19.73
CA LEU A 86 0.73 -20.29 18.49
C LEU A 86 -0.46 -21.25 18.56
N GLU A 87 -0.69 -21.89 19.71
CA GLU A 87 -1.84 -22.78 19.93
C GLU A 87 -3.19 -22.09 19.76
N LYS A 88 -3.26 -20.77 19.97
CA LYS A 88 -4.48 -19.97 19.93
C LYS A 88 -4.58 -19.06 18.72
N ALA A 89 -3.47 -18.82 18.03
CA ALA A 89 -3.42 -17.87 16.93
C ALA A 89 -4.29 -18.32 15.76
N ASP A 90 -4.97 -17.38 15.16
CA ASP A 90 -5.71 -17.58 13.92
C ASP A 90 -4.81 -17.35 12.70
N VAL A 91 -3.95 -16.34 12.79
CA VAL A 91 -3.10 -15.88 11.71
C VAL A 91 -1.68 -15.64 12.22
N LEU A 92 -0.69 -16.05 11.45
CA LEU A 92 0.70 -15.64 11.63
C LEU A 92 1.15 -14.94 10.34
N VAL A 93 1.69 -13.73 10.49
CA VAL A 93 2.25 -12.95 9.36
C VAL A 93 3.75 -12.77 9.57
N GLU A 94 4.54 -13.12 8.56
CA GLU A 94 5.98 -12.94 8.57
C GLU A 94 6.47 -12.35 7.25
N GLN A 95 7.68 -11.77 7.28
CA GLN A 95 8.25 -11.06 6.12
C GLN A 95 9.77 -11.31 6.00
N PHE A 96 10.24 -12.42 6.52
CA PHE A 96 11.64 -12.78 6.40
C PHE A 96 11.93 -13.42 5.05
N ARG A 97 13.22 -13.50 4.69
CA ARG A 97 13.63 -14.29 3.52
C ARG A 97 13.29 -15.76 3.72
N PRO A 98 12.94 -16.48 2.65
CA PRO A 98 12.64 -17.90 2.72
C PRO A 98 13.65 -18.71 3.56
N GLY A 99 13.13 -19.62 4.39
CA GLY A 99 13.93 -20.47 5.27
C GLY A 99 14.43 -19.78 6.56
N VAL A 100 14.20 -18.50 6.80
CA VAL A 100 14.58 -17.86 8.07
C VAL A 100 13.69 -18.36 9.21
N MET A 101 12.38 -18.40 9.01
CA MET A 101 11.44 -18.89 10.02
C MET A 101 11.66 -20.38 10.31
N ASP A 102 12.02 -21.19 9.31
CA ASP A 102 12.36 -22.61 9.51
C ASP A 102 13.57 -22.77 10.46
N ARG A 103 14.63 -21.98 10.25
CA ARG A 103 15.82 -21.99 11.13
C ARG A 103 15.51 -21.55 12.57
N LEU A 104 14.46 -20.76 12.77
CA LEU A 104 13.98 -20.34 14.09
C LEU A 104 13.02 -21.36 14.72
N GLY A 105 12.66 -22.45 14.02
CA GLY A 105 11.66 -23.41 14.48
C GLY A 105 10.22 -22.87 14.39
N LEU A 106 10.01 -21.80 13.63
CA LEU A 106 8.73 -21.09 13.45
C LEU A 106 8.23 -21.16 11.99
N GLY A 107 8.82 -22.01 11.15
CA GLY A 107 8.34 -22.25 9.78
C GLY A 107 6.96 -22.90 9.75
N TYR A 108 6.28 -22.81 8.60
CA TYR A 108 4.89 -23.26 8.47
C TYR A 108 4.63 -24.67 9.01
N GLU A 109 5.44 -25.66 8.64
CA GLU A 109 5.22 -27.05 9.06
C GLU A 109 5.38 -27.22 10.59
N ALA A 110 6.33 -26.52 11.21
CA ALA A 110 6.53 -26.54 12.65
C ALA A 110 5.35 -25.90 13.39
N VAL A 111 4.85 -24.74 12.90
CA VAL A 111 3.71 -24.04 13.49
C VAL A 111 2.41 -24.83 13.26
N ARG A 112 2.21 -25.41 12.08
CA ARG A 112 1.06 -26.27 11.74
C ARG A 112 0.99 -27.49 12.63
N ALA A 113 2.14 -28.07 13.01
CA ALA A 113 2.18 -29.20 13.93
C ALA A 113 1.67 -28.82 15.36
N ILE A 114 1.80 -27.55 15.74
CA ILE A 114 1.26 -27.01 17.00
C ILE A 114 -0.21 -26.64 16.82
N ASN A 115 -0.56 -25.97 15.73
CA ASN A 115 -1.89 -25.46 15.42
C ASN A 115 -2.26 -25.78 13.95
N PRO A 116 -2.97 -26.87 13.70
CA PRO A 116 -3.38 -27.25 12.35
C PRO A 116 -4.35 -26.26 11.68
N GLY A 117 -4.97 -25.38 12.45
CA GLY A 117 -5.88 -24.34 11.95
C GLY A 117 -5.21 -23.02 11.60
N ILE A 118 -3.89 -22.91 11.73
CA ILE A 118 -3.18 -21.64 11.50
C ILE A 118 -3.21 -21.20 10.03
N ILE A 119 -3.50 -19.94 9.80
CA ILE A 119 -3.30 -19.26 8.52
C ILE A 119 -1.94 -18.59 8.58
N TYR A 120 -0.97 -19.15 7.85
CA TYR A 120 0.41 -18.69 7.85
C TYR A 120 0.68 -17.87 6.59
N CYS A 121 0.94 -16.56 6.73
CA CYS A 121 1.13 -15.64 5.61
C CYS A 121 2.59 -15.18 5.56
N SER A 122 3.30 -15.62 4.52
CA SER A 122 4.65 -15.15 4.18
C SER A 122 4.57 -14.09 3.10
N ILE A 123 5.06 -12.88 3.38
CA ILE A 123 5.11 -11.78 2.41
C ILE A 123 6.56 -11.59 2.00
N THR A 124 6.90 -11.85 0.75
CA THR A 124 8.28 -11.74 0.25
C THR A 124 8.34 -11.01 -1.10
N GLY A 125 9.55 -10.62 -1.51
CA GLY A 125 9.74 -9.95 -2.80
C GLY A 125 9.34 -10.80 -4.00
N TYR A 126 9.76 -12.08 -3.97
CA TYR A 126 9.69 -12.98 -5.12
C TYR A 126 9.06 -14.35 -4.82
N GLY A 127 8.36 -14.50 -3.71
CA GLY A 127 7.76 -15.76 -3.29
C GLY A 127 8.74 -16.67 -2.56
N GLN A 128 8.22 -17.80 -2.05
CA GLN A 128 8.99 -18.79 -1.29
C GLN A 128 9.83 -19.71 -2.18
N THR A 129 9.57 -19.74 -3.49
CA THR A 129 10.20 -20.64 -4.45
C THR A 129 10.69 -19.89 -5.69
N GLY A 130 11.36 -20.59 -6.60
CA GLY A 130 11.85 -20.02 -7.85
C GLY A 130 13.26 -19.42 -7.75
N PRO A 131 13.85 -19.05 -8.90
CA PRO A 131 15.27 -18.67 -8.96
C PRO A 131 15.59 -17.34 -8.25
N LYS A 132 14.60 -16.49 -8.01
CA LYS A 132 14.76 -15.20 -7.31
C LYS A 132 14.30 -15.23 -5.85
N ALA A 133 13.85 -16.36 -5.30
CA ALA A 133 13.32 -16.45 -3.94
C ALA A 133 14.27 -15.86 -2.87
N MET A 134 15.59 -16.04 -3.05
CA MET A 134 16.62 -15.51 -2.15
C MET A 134 17.18 -14.14 -2.57
N ALA A 135 16.69 -13.54 -3.66
CA ALA A 135 17.19 -12.26 -4.11
C ALA A 135 16.78 -11.13 -3.16
N ALA A 136 17.69 -10.19 -2.93
CA ALA A 136 17.38 -8.96 -2.20
C ALA A 136 16.65 -7.99 -3.13
N GLY A 137 15.71 -7.24 -2.57
CA GLY A 137 14.99 -6.20 -3.30
C GLY A 137 14.12 -5.36 -2.38
N HIS A 138 13.71 -4.24 -2.91
CA HIS A 138 12.68 -3.36 -2.40
C HIS A 138 11.68 -3.07 -3.51
N ASP A 139 10.62 -2.35 -3.23
CA ASP A 139 9.53 -2.01 -4.16
C ASP A 139 10.02 -1.71 -5.59
N LEU A 140 11.01 -0.82 -5.72
CA LEU A 140 11.58 -0.42 -7.02
C LEU A 140 12.13 -1.59 -7.84
N ASN A 141 12.73 -2.58 -7.17
CA ASN A 141 13.27 -3.78 -7.84
C ASN A 141 12.13 -4.69 -8.31
N TYR A 142 11.07 -4.85 -7.50
CA TYR A 142 9.92 -5.69 -7.83
C TYR A 142 9.12 -5.12 -9.00
N VAL A 143 8.88 -3.78 -9.01
CA VAL A 143 8.22 -3.09 -10.15
C VAL A 143 9.11 -3.13 -11.40
N GLY A 144 10.44 -3.05 -11.23
CA GLY A 144 11.40 -3.17 -12.32
C GLY A 144 11.38 -4.55 -12.96
N ASP A 145 11.45 -5.60 -12.14
CA ASP A 145 11.45 -6.99 -12.60
C ASP A 145 10.11 -7.44 -13.20
N SER A 146 8.99 -6.85 -12.77
CA SER A 146 7.68 -7.08 -13.38
C SER A 146 7.47 -6.36 -14.72
N GLY A 147 8.40 -5.51 -15.14
CA GLY A 147 8.31 -4.73 -16.37
C GLY A 147 7.44 -3.47 -16.27
N ILE A 148 6.70 -3.27 -15.18
CA ILE A 148 5.76 -2.13 -15.02
C ILE A 148 6.50 -0.80 -15.03
N LEU A 149 7.70 -0.75 -14.44
CA LEU A 149 8.49 0.48 -14.39
C LEU A 149 8.85 1.01 -15.77
N SER A 150 9.01 0.14 -16.77
CA SER A 150 9.31 0.54 -18.16
C SER A 150 8.17 1.33 -18.83
N LEU A 151 6.97 1.31 -18.26
CA LEU A 151 5.77 1.95 -18.82
C LEU A 151 5.61 3.41 -18.38
N SER A 152 6.33 3.87 -17.36
CA SER A 152 6.22 5.23 -16.82
C SER A 152 7.18 6.18 -17.49
N ARG A 153 6.66 7.26 -18.12
CA ARG A 153 7.44 8.22 -18.89
C ARG A 153 7.91 9.40 -18.04
N GLY A 154 9.22 9.67 -18.09
CA GLY A 154 9.83 10.88 -17.53
C GLY A 154 10.05 12.00 -18.56
N PRO A 155 10.50 13.18 -18.11
CA PRO A 155 10.75 14.33 -18.98
C PRO A 155 11.80 14.08 -20.06
N ASP A 156 12.74 13.19 -19.82
CA ASP A 156 13.82 12.77 -20.73
C ASP A 156 13.50 11.47 -21.48
N GLU A 157 12.22 11.10 -21.51
CA GLU A 157 11.70 9.86 -22.10
C GLU A 157 12.22 8.57 -21.46
N ARG A 158 12.87 8.67 -20.31
CA ARG A 158 13.27 7.52 -19.49
C ARG A 158 12.19 7.18 -18.47
N PRO A 159 12.16 5.95 -17.96
CA PRO A 159 11.28 5.60 -16.86
C PRO A 159 11.49 6.53 -15.65
N THR A 160 10.41 6.94 -15.01
CA THR A 160 10.46 7.70 -13.75
C THR A 160 10.19 6.79 -12.55
N MET A 161 10.70 7.18 -11.39
CA MET A 161 10.34 6.52 -10.15
C MET A 161 8.84 6.71 -9.86
N PRO A 162 8.11 5.63 -9.52
CA PRO A 162 6.73 5.73 -9.08
C PRO A 162 6.64 6.60 -7.82
N PHE A 163 5.56 7.36 -7.70
CA PHE A 163 5.28 8.14 -6.49
C PHE A 163 4.83 7.28 -5.29
N GLY A 164 4.39 6.04 -5.52
CA GLY A 164 3.86 5.12 -4.54
C GLY A 164 4.54 3.76 -4.59
N LEU A 165 4.46 3.04 -3.50
CA LEU A 165 5.04 1.71 -3.32
C LEU A 165 4.06 0.65 -3.86
N VAL A 166 4.11 0.44 -5.18
CA VAL A 166 3.13 -0.36 -5.93
C VAL A 166 3.26 -1.83 -5.59
N ALA A 167 4.48 -2.36 -5.52
CA ALA A 167 4.71 -3.76 -5.20
C ALA A 167 4.50 -4.03 -3.70
N ASP A 168 5.02 -3.17 -2.82
CA ASP A 168 4.88 -3.36 -1.37
C ASP A 168 3.42 -3.31 -0.92
N ILE A 169 2.67 -2.28 -1.35
CA ILE A 169 1.28 -2.11 -0.93
C ILE A 169 0.33 -2.91 -1.83
N GLY A 170 0.40 -2.68 -3.13
CA GLY A 170 -0.51 -3.29 -4.09
C GLY A 170 -0.23 -4.76 -4.36
N GLY A 171 1.05 -5.15 -4.41
CA GLY A 171 1.48 -6.53 -4.63
C GLY A 171 1.66 -7.34 -3.35
N GLY A 172 1.84 -6.69 -2.20
CA GLY A 172 2.08 -7.32 -0.91
C GLY A 172 0.95 -7.16 0.09
N THR A 173 0.75 -5.93 0.61
CA THR A 173 -0.24 -5.67 1.67
C THR A 173 -1.65 -6.10 1.30
N TYR A 174 -2.18 -5.64 0.18
CA TYR A 174 -3.57 -5.95 -0.20
C TYR A 174 -3.77 -7.41 -0.54
N PRO A 175 -2.91 -8.08 -1.32
CA PRO A 175 -3.02 -9.53 -1.52
C PRO A 175 -2.93 -10.32 -0.22
N ALA A 176 -2.05 -9.94 0.73
CA ALA A 176 -1.99 -10.58 2.03
C ALA A 176 -3.32 -10.49 2.79
N VAL A 177 -3.89 -9.29 2.91
CA VAL A 177 -5.19 -9.10 3.58
C VAL A 177 -6.30 -9.88 2.87
N VAL A 178 -6.41 -9.80 1.54
CA VAL A 178 -7.44 -10.53 0.77
C VAL A 178 -7.31 -12.03 1.00
N ASN A 179 -6.11 -12.60 0.86
CA ASN A 179 -5.91 -14.05 1.02
C ASN A 179 -6.09 -14.51 2.47
N ILE A 180 -5.70 -13.71 3.48
CA ILE A 180 -5.99 -14.01 4.90
C ILE A 180 -7.51 -14.06 5.13
N LEU A 181 -8.28 -13.09 4.62
CA LEU A 181 -9.73 -13.09 4.77
C LEU A 181 -10.39 -14.27 4.05
N LEU A 182 -9.95 -14.62 2.85
CA LEU A 182 -10.42 -15.81 2.13
C LEU A 182 -10.11 -17.10 2.89
N ALA A 183 -8.91 -17.21 3.47
CA ALA A 183 -8.51 -18.37 4.27
C ALA A 183 -9.33 -18.48 5.57
N LEU A 184 -9.62 -17.35 6.24
CA LEU A 184 -10.50 -17.32 7.43
C LEU A 184 -11.92 -17.79 7.08
N ILE A 185 -12.47 -17.32 5.95
CA ILE A 185 -13.81 -17.76 5.48
C ILE A 185 -13.79 -19.26 5.14
N ALA A 186 -12.79 -19.73 4.40
CA ALA A 186 -12.66 -21.15 4.05
C ALA A 186 -12.54 -22.02 5.31
N ARG A 187 -11.78 -21.58 6.33
CA ARG A 187 -11.66 -22.30 7.59
C ARG A 187 -12.99 -22.37 8.36
N GLN A 188 -13.76 -21.29 8.39
CA GLN A 188 -15.10 -21.28 9.00
C GLN A 188 -16.07 -22.24 8.31
N GLN A 189 -15.87 -22.54 7.04
CA GLN A 189 -16.67 -23.49 6.26
C GLN A 189 -16.18 -24.94 6.40
N GLY A 190 -15.34 -25.24 7.39
CA GLY A 190 -14.80 -26.59 7.65
C GLY A 190 -13.45 -26.88 6.98
N GLY A 191 -12.78 -25.85 6.45
CA GLY A 191 -11.41 -25.93 5.95
C GLY A 191 -10.38 -26.02 7.07
N GLN A 192 -9.15 -26.30 6.70
CA GLN A 192 -7.98 -26.30 7.59
C GLN A 192 -7.20 -24.99 7.49
N GLY A 193 -6.16 -24.84 8.31
CA GLY A 193 -5.15 -23.80 8.13
C GLY A 193 -4.40 -23.97 6.81
N THR A 194 -3.74 -22.90 6.37
CA THR A 194 -3.05 -22.89 5.07
C THR A 194 -1.81 -22.00 5.12
N HIS A 195 -0.85 -22.28 4.23
CA HIS A 195 0.28 -21.39 3.95
C HIS A 195 -0.09 -20.47 2.76
N LEU A 196 0.01 -19.17 2.97
CA LEU A 196 -0.19 -18.15 1.96
C LEU A 196 1.18 -17.59 1.57
N ASP A 197 1.61 -17.88 0.34
CA ASP A 197 2.84 -17.34 -0.25
C ASP A 197 2.48 -16.09 -1.06
N ILE A 198 2.82 -14.91 -0.53
CA ILE A 198 2.53 -13.61 -1.14
C ILE A 198 3.82 -13.04 -1.71
N ALA A 199 3.95 -13.08 -3.03
CA ALA A 199 5.07 -12.50 -3.76
C ALA A 199 4.73 -11.08 -4.24
N MET A 200 5.41 -10.07 -3.69
CA MET A 200 5.13 -8.66 -4.02
C MET A 200 5.31 -8.35 -5.51
N SER A 201 6.31 -8.95 -6.15
CA SER A 201 6.54 -8.81 -7.59
C SER A 201 5.44 -9.41 -8.45
N GLU A 202 4.81 -10.51 -8.02
CA GLU A 202 3.71 -11.15 -8.76
C GLU A 202 2.42 -10.34 -8.65
N GLY A 203 2.10 -9.83 -7.46
CA GLY A 203 0.93 -8.98 -7.26
C GLY A 203 1.00 -7.67 -8.05
N ALA A 204 2.19 -7.20 -8.39
CA ALA A 204 2.40 -6.00 -9.18
C ALA A 204 1.83 -6.12 -10.61
N PHE A 205 1.83 -7.32 -11.23
CA PHE A 205 1.32 -7.51 -12.60
C PHE A 205 -0.15 -7.07 -12.77
N ALA A 206 -0.97 -7.17 -11.74
CA ALA A 206 -2.38 -6.78 -11.81
C ALA A 206 -2.58 -5.29 -12.13
N PHE A 207 -1.63 -4.42 -11.78
CA PHE A 207 -1.70 -2.98 -12.02
C PHE A 207 -1.50 -2.58 -13.48
N ALA A 208 -0.88 -3.43 -14.28
CA ALA A 208 -0.65 -3.23 -15.69
C ALA A 208 -1.26 -4.35 -16.55
N TYR A 209 -2.46 -4.82 -16.19
CA TYR A 209 -3.17 -5.89 -16.91
C TYR A 209 -3.29 -5.61 -18.42
N TRP A 210 -3.49 -4.35 -18.79
CA TRP A 210 -3.59 -3.89 -20.18
C TRP A 210 -2.26 -4.06 -20.94
N ALA A 211 -1.12 -3.79 -20.27
CA ALA A 211 0.20 -4.00 -20.84
C ALA A 211 0.49 -5.50 -21.03
N HIS A 212 0.03 -6.34 -20.10
CA HIS A 212 0.07 -7.79 -20.27
C HIS A 212 -0.75 -8.25 -21.48
N ALA A 213 -1.97 -7.73 -21.63
CA ALA A 213 -2.83 -8.05 -22.76
C ALA A 213 -2.21 -7.62 -24.09
N GLU A 214 -1.64 -6.43 -24.18
CA GLU A 214 -1.01 -5.94 -25.41
C GLU A 214 0.36 -6.57 -25.67
N GLY A 215 1.26 -6.55 -24.68
CA GLY A 215 2.63 -7.00 -24.85
C GLY A 215 2.75 -8.52 -24.95
N VAL A 216 2.16 -9.25 -24.00
CA VAL A 216 2.34 -10.70 -23.91
C VAL A 216 1.34 -11.46 -24.78
N ILE A 217 0.05 -11.06 -24.75
CA ILE A 217 -0.99 -11.82 -25.45
C ILE A 217 -1.08 -11.39 -26.92
N ALA A 218 -1.13 -10.08 -27.22
CA ALA A 218 -1.24 -9.59 -28.59
C ALA A 218 0.11 -9.43 -29.30
N GLY A 219 1.24 -9.59 -28.60
CA GLY A 219 2.59 -9.48 -29.15
C GLY A 219 2.93 -8.08 -29.69
N ARG A 220 2.31 -7.02 -29.14
CA ARG A 220 2.59 -5.63 -29.49
C ARG A 220 3.55 -5.03 -28.49
N GLU A 221 4.69 -4.54 -28.97
CA GLU A 221 5.64 -3.85 -28.09
C GLU A 221 5.06 -2.50 -27.62
N ILE A 222 5.17 -2.25 -26.33
CA ILE A 222 4.66 -1.03 -25.72
C ILE A 222 5.86 -0.14 -25.41
N GLU A 223 5.92 1.01 -26.08
CA GLU A 223 6.93 2.01 -25.81
C GLU A 223 6.70 2.71 -24.46
N ASN A 224 7.78 3.17 -23.85
CA ASN A 224 7.71 3.93 -22.60
C ASN A 224 6.84 5.19 -22.76
N GLY A 225 5.73 5.25 -22.00
CA GLY A 225 4.76 6.34 -22.07
C GLY A 225 3.97 6.41 -23.37
N GLY A 226 4.12 5.44 -24.28
CA GLY A 226 3.42 5.39 -25.56
C GLY A 226 2.03 4.77 -25.52
N ALA A 227 1.66 4.07 -24.44
CA ALA A 227 0.36 3.48 -24.34
C ALA A 227 -0.74 4.50 -24.00
N ARG A 228 -1.98 4.11 -24.29
CA ARG A 228 -3.18 4.92 -24.02
C ARG A 228 -3.25 5.46 -22.60
N LEU A 229 -2.89 4.64 -21.60
CA LEU A 229 -2.99 4.98 -20.17
C LEU A 229 -1.67 5.48 -19.55
N THR A 230 -0.64 5.72 -20.35
CA THR A 230 0.67 6.21 -19.89
C THR A 230 1.11 7.51 -20.55
N GLY A 231 0.21 8.19 -21.26
CA GLY A 231 0.50 9.49 -21.89
C GLY A 231 0.66 9.46 -23.40
N GLY A 232 0.44 8.30 -24.04
CA GLY A 232 0.53 8.16 -25.52
C GLY A 232 -0.59 8.84 -26.29
N GLN A 233 -1.66 9.31 -25.62
CA GLN A 233 -2.75 10.06 -26.25
C GLN A 233 -2.95 11.42 -25.57
N ALA A 234 -3.37 12.43 -26.33
CA ALA A 234 -3.62 13.78 -25.82
C ALA A 234 -4.68 13.80 -24.72
N ARG A 235 -5.68 12.93 -24.81
CA ARG A 235 -6.80 12.81 -23.84
C ARG A 235 -6.46 12.08 -22.54
N TYR A 236 -5.24 11.53 -22.40
CA TYR A 236 -4.78 10.90 -21.17
C TYR A 236 -3.32 11.29 -20.89
N ARG A 237 -3.11 12.50 -20.37
CA ARG A 237 -1.78 13.07 -20.20
C ARG A 237 -1.76 14.16 -19.11
N LEU A 238 -0.57 14.47 -18.61
CA LEU A 238 -0.33 15.64 -17.77
C LEU A 238 0.08 16.83 -18.62
N TYR A 239 -0.51 18.00 -18.33
CA TYR A 239 -0.20 19.27 -18.99
C TYR A 239 0.14 20.34 -17.96
N THR A 240 0.97 21.32 -18.36
CA THR A 240 1.44 22.38 -17.47
C THR A 240 0.66 23.67 -17.75
N ALA A 241 0.04 24.26 -16.73
CA ALA A 241 -0.58 25.57 -16.78
C ALA A 241 0.46 26.70 -16.70
N ALA A 242 0.06 27.95 -16.98
CA ALA A 242 0.95 29.11 -16.98
C ALA A 242 1.68 29.35 -15.65
N ASP A 243 1.11 28.94 -14.54
CA ASP A 243 1.69 29.05 -13.19
C ASP A 243 2.57 27.84 -12.81
N GLY A 244 2.85 26.93 -13.75
CA GLY A 244 3.67 25.72 -13.54
C GLY A 244 2.93 24.54 -12.88
N ARG A 245 1.67 24.70 -12.46
CA ARG A 245 0.89 23.59 -11.93
C ARG A 245 0.47 22.63 -13.03
N GLN A 246 0.41 21.35 -12.67
CA GLN A 246 0.00 20.30 -13.60
C GLN A 246 -1.51 20.13 -13.61
N ILE A 247 -2.05 19.85 -14.80
CA ILE A 247 -3.44 19.46 -15.02
C ILE A 247 -3.44 18.03 -15.54
N ALA A 248 -4.10 17.13 -14.84
CA ALA A 248 -4.33 15.77 -15.28
C ALA A 248 -5.57 15.75 -16.18
N VAL A 249 -5.38 15.39 -17.42
CA VAL A 249 -6.44 15.14 -18.40
C VAL A 249 -6.62 13.62 -18.51
N GLY A 250 -7.82 13.13 -18.20
CA GLY A 250 -8.21 11.73 -18.24
C GLY A 250 -9.49 11.52 -19.05
N ALA A 251 -9.72 12.34 -20.06
CA ALA A 251 -10.95 12.42 -20.87
C ALA A 251 -11.01 11.30 -21.94
N ILE A 252 -10.95 10.05 -21.48
CA ILE A 252 -10.82 8.87 -22.36
C ILE A 252 -12.02 8.70 -23.28
N GLU A 253 -13.23 8.85 -22.77
CA GLU A 253 -14.48 8.70 -23.50
C GLU A 253 -14.73 9.94 -24.36
N GLU A 254 -15.27 9.73 -25.56
CA GLU A 254 -15.47 10.79 -26.55
C GLU A 254 -16.27 11.98 -26.03
N LYS A 255 -17.30 11.74 -25.23
CA LYS A 255 -18.11 12.84 -24.64
C LYS A 255 -17.29 13.73 -23.71
N PHE A 256 -16.39 13.17 -22.90
CA PHE A 256 -15.53 13.92 -22.00
C PHE A 256 -14.42 14.64 -22.76
N TRP A 257 -13.89 13.98 -23.80
CA TRP A 257 -12.91 14.59 -24.69
C TRP A 257 -13.46 15.82 -25.41
N GLN A 258 -14.66 15.71 -25.98
CA GLN A 258 -15.29 16.86 -26.65
C GLN A 258 -15.60 17.99 -25.65
N ALA A 259 -16.13 17.68 -24.44
CA ALA A 259 -16.35 18.68 -23.41
C ALA A 259 -15.03 19.36 -22.97
N PHE A 260 -13.93 18.62 -22.83
CA PHE A 260 -12.61 19.19 -22.56
C PHE A 260 -12.12 20.08 -23.72
N CYS A 261 -12.25 19.62 -24.97
CA CYS A 261 -11.89 20.39 -26.14
C CYS A 261 -12.65 21.73 -26.23
N ASP A 262 -13.92 21.73 -25.85
CA ASP A 262 -14.74 22.97 -25.82
C ASP A 262 -14.23 23.92 -24.73
N VAL A 263 -13.87 23.42 -23.54
CA VAL A 263 -13.33 24.25 -22.44
C VAL A 263 -12.05 24.98 -22.86
N ILE A 264 -11.16 24.30 -23.58
CA ILE A 264 -9.90 24.88 -23.99
C ILE A 264 -9.96 25.52 -25.39
N ASP A 265 -11.13 25.55 -26.01
CA ASP A 265 -11.36 26.03 -27.39
C ASP A 265 -10.41 25.36 -28.40
N LEU A 266 -10.27 24.00 -28.33
CA LEU A 266 -9.44 23.24 -29.28
C LEU A 266 -10.09 23.26 -30.67
N PRO A 267 -9.34 23.59 -31.75
CA PRO A 267 -9.85 23.57 -33.12
C PRO A 267 -10.42 22.20 -33.49
N PRO A 268 -11.58 22.16 -34.22
CA PRO A 268 -12.23 20.91 -34.60
C PRO A 268 -11.36 19.91 -35.36
N ASP A 269 -10.47 20.43 -36.21
CA ASP A 269 -9.54 19.64 -37.04
C ASP A 269 -8.42 18.97 -36.25
N LEU A 270 -8.20 19.40 -34.99
CA LEU A 270 -7.22 18.83 -34.06
C LEU A 270 -7.85 17.92 -32.98
N ARG A 271 -9.18 17.76 -32.96
CA ARG A 271 -9.88 16.95 -31.94
C ARG A 271 -9.77 15.43 -32.16
N ASP A 272 -9.39 15.00 -33.36
CA ASP A 272 -9.05 13.59 -33.63
C ASP A 272 -7.59 13.32 -33.20
N ASP A 273 -7.42 13.02 -31.92
CA ASP A 273 -6.12 12.77 -31.31
C ASP A 273 -5.51 11.39 -31.70
N GLN A 274 -6.25 10.56 -32.44
CA GLN A 274 -5.72 9.30 -32.99
C GLN A 274 -5.03 9.53 -34.34
N ARG A 275 -5.43 10.56 -35.07
CA ARG A 275 -4.89 10.89 -36.39
C ARG A 275 -3.48 11.48 -36.28
N ASP A 276 -3.28 12.41 -35.36
CA ASP A 276 -1.98 13.06 -35.10
C ASP A 276 -1.87 13.36 -33.58
N PRO A 277 -1.47 12.36 -32.77
CA PRO A 277 -1.41 12.50 -31.34
C PRO A 277 -0.47 13.60 -30.84
N ASP A 278 0.67 13.77 -31.50
CA ASP A 278 1.70 14.72 -31.09
C ASP A 278 1.29 16.17 -31.38
N THR A 279 0.77 16.47 -32.57
CA THR A 279 0.25 17.80 -32.91
C THR A 279 -0.94 18.16 -32.00
N CYS A 280 -1.84 17.24 -31.77
CA CYS A 280 -2.96 17.46 -30.83
C CYS A 280 -2.45 17.76 -29.42
N ALA A 281 -1.54 16.93 -28.89
CA ALA A 281 -0.99 17.13 -27.55
C ALA A 281 -0.22 18.44 -27.42
N ALA A 282 0.52 18.85 -28.43
CA ALA A 282 1.24 20.13 -28.45
C ALA A 282 0.27 21.32 -28.38
N GLU A 283 -0.82 21.29 -29.16
CA GLU A 283 -1.80 22.38 -29.15
C GLU A 283 -2.57 22.43 -27.81
N VAL A 284 -2.95 21.27 -27.24
CA VAL A 284 -3.53 21.20 -25.87
C VAL A 284 -2.57 21.82 -24.86
N ALA A 285 -1.29 21.46 -24.91
CA ALA A 285 -0.27 22.01 -24.01
C ALA A 285 -0.16 23.53 -24.15
N ARG A 286 -0.12 24.05 -25.38
CA ARG A 286 -0.06 25.49 -25.67
C ARG A 286 -1.26 26.24 -25.09
N ARG A 287 -2.47 25.69 -25.22
CA ARG A 287 -3.70 26.30 -24.70
C ARG A 287 -3.73 26.30 -23.20
N LEU A 288 -3.44 25.19 -22.55
CA LEU A 288 -3.41 25.11 -21.09
C LEU A 288 -2.32 26.00 -20.48
N ALA A 289 -1.17 26.15 -21.14
CA ALA A 289 -0.11 27.07 -20.75
C ALA A 289 -0.47 28.56 -20.90
N SER A 290 -1.57 28.91 -21.56
CA SER A 290 -1.97 30.31 -21.77
C SER A 290 -2.60 30.98 -20.55
N GLN A 291 -3.05 30.20 -19.56
CA GLN A 291 -3.72 30.68 -18.35
C GLN A 291 -3.23 29.92 -17.11
N PRO A 292 -3.29 30.53 -15.91
CA PRO A 292 -2.94 29.87 -14.67
C PRO A 292 -3.96 28.79 -14.29
N SER A 293 -3.53 27.83 -13.47
CA SER A 293 -4.37 26.71 -13.01
C SER A 293 -5.67 27.16 -12.33
N ALA A 294 -5.65 28.29 -11.63
CA ALA A 294 -6.83 28.88 -10.98
C ALA A 294 -7.92 29.35 -11.98
N TYR A 295 -7.53 29.68 -13.20
CA TYR A 295 -8.47 29.96 -14.29
C TYR A 295 -9.14 28.67 -14.79
N TRP A 296 -8.36 27.61 -14.98
CA TRP A 296 -8.83 26.34 -15.53
C TRP A 296 -9.68 25.51 -14.55
N ALA A 297 -9.33 25.51 -13.26
CA ALA A 297 -9.97 24.66 -12.27
C ALA A 297 -11.50 24.75 -12.24
N PRO A 298 -12.15 25.94 -12.15
CA PRO A 298 -13.61 26.03 -12.14
C PRO A 298 -14.24 25.66 -13.49
N LEU A 299 -13.60 25.95 -14.62
CA LEU A 299 -14.11 25.61 -15.95
C LEU A 299 -14.10 24.10 -16.19
N LEU A 300 -13.00 23.42 -15.85
CA LEU A 300 -12.87 21.97 -15.95
C LEU A 300 -13.85 21.25 -15.02
N ALA A 301 -14.03 21.75 -13.80
CA ALA A 301 -15.00 21.21 -12.86
C ALA A 301 -16.45 21.36 -13.35
N ALA A 302 -16.80 22.51 -13.91
CA ALA A 302 -18.15 22.76 -14.42
C ALA A 302 -18.48 21.92 -15.66
N ALA A 303 -17.48 21.63 -16.51
CA ALA A 303 -17.66 20.82 -17.72
C ALA A 303 -17.72 19.31 -17.45
N ASP A 304 -17.38 18.86 -16.24
CA ASP A 304 -17.34 17.44 -15.86
C ASP A 304 -16.60 16.56 -16.89
N CYS A 305 -15.42 17.01 -17.30
CA CYS A 305 -14.67 16.46 -18.45
C CYS A 305 -13.50 15.55 -18.04
N CYS A 306 -13.53 14.96 -16.85
CA CYS A 306 -12.48 14.08 -16.32
C CYS A 306 -11.09 14.76 -16.26
N CYS A 307 -11.07 16.05 -15.90
CA CYS A 307 -9.84 16.83 -15.79
C CYS A 307 -9.72 17.43 -14.39
N THR A 308 -8.50 17.49 -13.85
CA THR A 308 -8.26 18.05 -12.52
C THR A 308 -6.89 18.71 -12.43
N VAL A 309 -6.81 19.82 -11.68
CA VAL A 309 -5.53 20.43 -11.28
C VAL A 309 -4.93 19.56 -10.18
N LEU A 310 -3.65 19.17 -10.31
CA LEU A 310 -2.96 18.35 -9.32
C LEU A 310 -2.88 19.06 -7.97
N LYS A 311 -3.20 18.34 -6.92
CA LYS A 311 -3.06 18.79 -5.53
C LYS A 311 -1.81 18.21 -4.90
N THR A 312 -1.18 18.97 -4.02
CA THR A 312 -0.19 18.41 -3.09
C THR A 312 -0.88 17.55 -2.03
N PRO A 313 -0.17 16.65 -1.34
CA PRO A 313 -0.73 15.89 -0.22
C PRO A 313 -1.35 16.79 0.87
N ARG A 314 -0.75 17.95 1.14
CA ARG A 314 -1.27 18.93 2.11
C ARG A 314 -2.59 19.54 1.65
N GLU A 315 -2.73 19.91 0.37
CA GLU A 315 -3.97 20.42 -0.21
C GLU A 315 -5.06 19.34 -0.23
N ALA A 316 -4.71 18.13 -0.56
CA ALA A 316 -5.63 16.99 -0.54
C ALA A 316 -6.17 16.69 0.87
N ALA A 317 -5.32 16.78 1.90
CA ALA A 317 -5.71 16.50 3.28
C ALA A 317 -6.77 17.48 3.84
N VAL A 318 -6.87 18.68 3.29
CA VAL A 318 -7.87 19.71 3.69
C VAL A 318 -8.94 19.96 2.61
N ASP A 319 -8.97 19.12 1.58
CA ASP A 319 -9.95 19.21 0.51
C ASP A 319 -11.39 19.03 1.06
N PRO A 320 -12.35 19.90 0.67
CA PRO A 320 -13.72 19.81 1.16
C PRO A 320 -14.39 18.45 0.92
N HIS A 321 -14.07 17.78 -0.20
CA HIS A 321 -14.62 16.46 -0.50
C HIS A 321 -14.09 15.40 0.49
N PHE A 322 -12.78 15.32 0.71
CA PHE A 322 -12.19 14.35 1.63
C PHE A 322 -12.53 14.68 3.09
N THR A 323 -12.66 15.96 3.43
CA THR A 323 -13.13 16.41 4.74
C THR A 323 -14.58 15.98 4.99
N ALA A 324 -15.49 16.22 4.04
CA ALA A 324 -16.89 15.79 4.16
C ALA A 324 -17.06 14.28 4.26
N ARG A 325 -16.12 13.49 3.71
CA ARG A 325 -16.08 12.03 3.80
C ARG A 325 -15.37 11.49 5.05
N GLY A 326 -14.87 12.38 5.92
CA GLY A 326 -14.17 11.98 7.14
C GLY A 326 -12.87 11.21 6.91
N VAL A 327 -12.21 11.37 5.76
CA VAL A 327 -11.04 10.56 5.37
C VAL A 327 -9.92 10.65 6.41
N PHE A 328 -9.72 11.82 7.02
CA PHE A 328 -8.68 12.11 8.01
C PHE A 328 -9.23 12.33 9.43
N GLU A 329 -10.43 11.83 9.75
CA GLU A 329 -11.06 12.02 11.07
C GLU A 329 -10.37 11.24 12.18
N ARG A 330 -9.83 10.07 11.87
CA ARG A 330 -9.15 9.22 12.86
C ARG A 330 -7.87 9.88 13.33
N LYS A 331 -7.61 9.76 14.62
CA LYS A 331 -6.49 10.42 15.28
C LYS A 331 -5.49 9.40 15.80
N LEU A 332 -4.25 9.82 15.79
CA LEU A 332 -3.10 9.09 16.30
C LEU A 332 -2.36 9.99 17.28
N ASP A 333 -2.04 9.46 18.45
CA ASP A 333 -1.14 10.10 19.41
C ASP A 333 0.28 9.62 19.16
N ILE A 334 1.17 10.55 18.92
CA ILE A 334 2.61 10.31 18.77
C ILE A 334 3.30 11.22 19.79
N SER A 335 3.81 10.63 20.86
CA SER A 335 4.49 11.34 21.95
C SER A 335 3.69 12.55 22.50
N GLY A 336 2.38 12.38 22.68
CA GLY A 336 1.47 13.43 23.17
C GLY A 336 0.98 14.42 22.11
N ARG A 337 1.42 14.28 20.86
CA ARG A 337 0.93 15.09 19.74
C ARG A 337 -0.13 14.35 18.95
N ILE A 338 -1.32 14.94 18.87
CA ILE A 338 -2.45 14.38 18.12
C ILE A 338 -2.36 14.76 16.64
N VAL A 339 -2.26 13.76 15.78
CA VAL A 339 -2.17 13.89 14.32
C VAL A 339 -3.24 13.04 13.62
N PRO A 340 -3.57 13.28 12.34
CA PRO A 340 -4.39 12.36 11.57
C PRO A 340 -3.73 10.99 11.43
N ALA A 341 -4.50 9.92 11.61
CA ALA A 341 -4.06 8.57 11.28
C ALA A 341 -4.07 8.34 9.76
N LEU A 342 -3.35 7.31 9.31
CA LEU A 342 -3.37 6.89 7.90
C LEU A 342 -4.79 6.48 7.48
N PRO A 343 -5.35 7.05 6.41
CA PRO A 343 -6.59 6.57 5.84
C PRO A 343 -6.42 5.15 5.29
N LEU A 344 -7.15 4.20 5.82
CA LEU A 344 -7.15 2.81 5.34
C LEU A 344 -8.43 2.52 4.56
N PRO A 345 -8.36 1.69 3.49
CA PRO A 345 -9.50 1.35 2.65
C PRO A 345 -10.39 0.27 3.29
N ILE A 346 -10.83 0.53 4.51
CA ILE A 346 -11.76 -0.33 5.25
C ILE A 346 -13.06 0.44 5.46
N ALA A 347 -14.19 -0.18 5.13
CA ALA A 347 -15.50 0.42 5.33
C ALA A 347 -15.68 0.86 6.79
N PRO A 348 -16.23 2.06 7.05
CA PRO A 348 -16.38 2.59 8.42
C PRO A 348 -17.15 1.65 9.35
N ASP A 349 -18.13 0.90 8.83
CA ASP A 349 -18.95 -0.05 9.61
C ASP A 349 -18.16 -1.23 10.20
N PHE A 350 -16.99 -1.53 9.64
CA PHE A 350 -16.11 -2.61 10.09
C PHE A 350 -15.01 -2.15 11.03
N ARG A 351 -14.93 -0.86 11.31
CA ARG A 351 -13.89 -0.28 12.16
C ARG A 351 -14.45 0.14 13.51
N ALA A 352 -13.59 0.28 14.52
CA ALA A 352 -13.97 0.93 15.77
C ALA A 352 -14.47 2.38 15.51
N PRO A 353 -15.32 2.97 16.38
CA PRO A 353 -15.75 4.35 16.25
C PRO A 353 -14.58 5.32 16.11
N ALA A 354 -14.72 6.38 15.28
CA ALA A 354 -13.66 7.33 14.98
C ALA A 354 -13.18 8.17 16.19
N GLY A 355 -13.91 8.20 17.28
CA GLY A 355 -13.60 8.99 18.49
C GLY A 355 -12.45 8.45 19.35
N GLN A 356 -11.91 7.28 19.05
CA GLN A 356 -10.76 6.73 19.77
C GLN A 356 -9.45 7.18 19.12
N THR A 357 -8.56 7.79 19.91
CA THR A 357 -7.20 8.11 19.47
C THR A 357 -6.35 6.87 19.59
N GLY A 358 -5.78 6.41 18.46
CA GLY A 358 -4.82 5.31 18.43
C GLY A 358 -3.45 5.75 18.93
N ARG A 359 -2.63 4.81 19.39
CA ARG A 359 -1.19 5.01 19.60
C ARG A 359 -0.44 3.72 19.27
N ALA A 360 0.82 3.84 18.93
CA ALA A 360 1.71 2.68 18.85
C ALA A 360 2.20 2.33 20.27
N ALA A 361 2.34 1.04 20.54
CA ALA A 361 2.90 0.58 21.81
C ALA A 361 4.40 0.87 21.87
N SER A 362 4.91 1.22 23.06
CA SER A 362 6.35 1.26 23.30
C SER A 362 6.97 -0.12 23.12
N LEU A 363 8.25 -0.19 22.81
CA LEU A 363 8.94 -1.46 22.59
C LEU A 363 8.83 -2.36 23.83
N GLY A 364 8.22 -3.55 23.65
CA GLY A 364 8.02 -4.53 24.71
C GLY A 364 7.03 -4.10 25.80
N GLU A 365 6.18 -3.13 25.55
CA GLU A 365 5.15 -2.67 26.51
C GLU A 365 4.31 -3.81 27.05
N ASP A 366 4.02 -4.80 26.23
CA ASP A 366 3.19 -5.94 26.60
C ASP A 366 4.00 -7.16 27.09
N ASN A 367 5.33 -7.07 27.23
CA ASN A 367 6.17 -8.17 27.71
C ASN A 367 5.66 -8.81 29.01
N PRO A 368 5.24 -8.04 30.05
CA PRO A 368 4.75 -8.63 31.30
C PRO A 368 3.50 -9.50 31.12
N ARG A 369 2.64 -9.18 30.15
CA ARG A 369 1.42 -9.94 29.85
C ARG A 369 1.72 -11.33 29.30
N TYR A 370 2.83 -11.47 28.60
CA TYR A 370 3.22 -12.71 27.90
C TYR A 370 4.42 -13.41 28.55
N GLY A 371 4.87 -12.96 29.71
CA GLY A 371 5.98 -13.57 30.44
C GLY A 371 7.36 -13.31 29.78
N ALA A 372 7.45 -12.39 28.82
CA ALA A 372 8.71 -11.99 28.23
C ALA A 372 9.47 -11.03 29.17
N LYS A 373 10.79 -11.09 29.14
CA LYS A 373 11.64 -10.15 29.91
C LYS A 373 11.50 -8.73 29.36
N PRO A 374 11.54 -7.69 30.19
CA PRO A 374 11.53 -6.32 29.70
C PRO A 374 12.70 -6.10 28.76
N PRO A 375 12.56 -5.25 27.72
CA PRO A 375 13.67 -4.86 26.86
C PRO A 375 14.75 -4.16 27.70
N LYS A 376 16.00 -4.32 27.31
CA LYS A 376 17.10 -3.61 27.95
C LYS A 376 16.93 -2.10 27.70
N PRO A 377 17.08 -1.25 28.70
CA PRO A 377 17.09 0.19 28.49
C PRO A 377 18.22 0.57 27.49
N ARG A 378 17.91 1.50 26.59
CA ARG A 378 18.90 2.09 25.68
C ARG A 378 19.88 2.98 26.41
#